data_084a991721c592780133e9b8c5521b2e
#
_entry.id   084a991721c592780133e9b8c5521b2e
#
_cell.length_a   1.000
_cell.length_b   1.000
_cell.length_c   1.000
_cell.angle_alpha   90.00
_cell.angle_beta   90.00
_cell.angle_gamma   90.00
#
_symmetry.space_group_name_H-M   'P 1'
#
loop_
_entity.id
_entity.type
_entity.pdbx_description
1 polymer ?
#
loop_
_entity_poly.entity_id
_entity_poly.type
_entity_poly.pdbx_seq_one_letter_code
_entity_poly.pdbx_strand_id
1 'polypeptide(L)'
;MLFEKIYKRPSRLAAPVLLTVAAAWLSGCAENGVMTPLGPVAAGERAHLISFFLWMLPITLPILIGTPWIAMRYRRRGGKGKYDPNWAHSVGAEVVIWGGATLTFLIVGWLTWGHVQGEDPYKPTGKDPMHVKVIGSEWKWMFIYPGKVAAVNRLVLPENTPVEFDLTATGAMQSFWIPRLAGQIYAMPGMKTKMNLTTSENPSQTYGFNSQFNGAAFPLNKFEVDVVSQDQFNAFLQEPKHPFAQLEKQFKKTATWSGPELFEPPETGFWDKVAMNPDMLTDGGAAILPDNAPEQKQIDDAIRDELHVSQIQPQGDAQ
;
A
#
# COMPACT_ATOMS: atom_id res chain seq x y z
N MET A 1 52.16 17.45 12.89
CA MET A 1 51.79 17.50 14.32
C MET A 1 50.40 18.14 14.57
N LEU A 2 49.50 18.22 13.62
CA LEU A 2 48.16 18.85 13.81
C LEU A 2 46.96 17.88 13.60
N PHE A 3 47.21 16.63 13.24
CA PHE A 3 46.12 15.65 12.98
C PHE A 3 45.87 14.65 14.10
N GLU A 4 46.53 14.80 15.26
CA GLU A 4 46.52 13.80 16.36
C GLU A 4 45.50 14.10 17.49
N LYS A 5 44.80 15.26 17.42
CA LYS A 5 43.96 15.74 18.54
C LYS A 5 42.44 15.63 18.38
N ILE A 6 41.90 15.04 17.32
CA ILE A 6 40.43 15.03 17.07
C ILE A 6 39.77 13.69 17.40
N TYR A 7 40.48 12.70 17.88
CA TYR A 7 39.83 11.46 18.31
C TYR A 7 39.45 11.51 19.81
N LYS A 8 38.61 12.46 20.21
CA LYS A 8 37.91 12.35 21.48
C LYS A 8 37.01 11.13 21.45
N ARG A 9 37.16 10.23 22.42
CA ARG A 9 36.29 9.06 22.63
C ARG A 9 34.84 9.55 22.56
N PRO A 10 33.98 8.95 21.74
CA PRO A 10 32.56 9.31 21.77
C PRO A 10 32.08 9.16 23.22
N SER A 11 31.44 10.19 23.72
CA SER A 11 30.90 10.19 25.08
C SER A 11 29.97 8.97 25.22
N ARG A 12 30.00 8.33 26.40
CA ARG A 12 29.15 7.15 26.69
C ARG A 12 27.67 7.45 26.50
N LEU A 13 27.30 8.71 26.33
CA LEU A 13 25.96 9.22 26.05
C LEU A 13 25.62 9.26 24.54
N ALA A 14 26.59 9.20 23.63
CA ALA A 14 26.31 9.28 22.20
C ALA A 14 25.54 8.06 21.65
N ALA A 15 25.81 6.88 22.18
CA ALA A 15 25.11 5.67 21.74
C ALA A 15 23.61 5.66 22.17
N PRO A 16 23.25 5.94 23.42
CA PRO A 16 21.83 6.00 23.79
C PRO A 16 21.09 7.16 23.12
N VAL A 17 21.72 8.33 22.91
CA VAL A 17 21.13 9.44 22.17
C VAL A 17 20.88 9.08 20.70
N LEU A 18 21.83 8.41 20.03
CA LEU A 18 21.63 7.91 18.67
C LEU A 18 20.50 6.86 18.59
N LEU A 19 20.40 5.98 19.58
CA LEU A 19 19.33 4.99 19.65
C LEU A 19 17.96 5.63 19.90
N THR A 20 17.86 6.65 20.76
CA THR A 20 16.60 7.35 20.99
C THR A 20 16.18 8.19 19.78
N VAL A 21 17.12 8.85 19.10
CA VAL A 21 16.85 9.56 17.85
C VAL A 21 16.41 8.60 16.76
N ALA A 22 17.09 7.47 16.59
CA ALA A 22 16.69 6.44 15.62
C ALA A 22 15.32 5.85 15.94
N ALA A 23 14.99 5.60 17.21
CA ALA A 23 13.69 5.13 17.64
C ALA A 23 12.59 6.17 17.39
N ALA A 24 12.87 7.46 17.62
CA ALA A 24 11.94 8.57 17.32
C ALA A 24 11.68 8.73 15.81
N TRP A 25 12.66 8.47 14.96
CA TRP A 25 12.49 8.49 13.50
C TRP A 25 11.66 7.32 12.98
N LEU A 26 11.65 6.19 13.68
CA LEU A 26 10.85 5.01 13.33
C LEU A 26 9.38 5.11 13.75
N SER A 27 9.01 6.07 14.60
CA SER A 27 7.62 6.22 15.09
C SER A 27 6.68 6.98 14.13
N GLY A 28 7.18 7.58 13.05
CA GLY A 28 6.45 8.53 12.21
C GLY A 28 5.49 7.94 11.16
N CYS A 29 5.30 6.61 11.05
CA CYS A 29 4.55 6.01 9.95
C CYS A 29 3.37 5.11 10.38
N ALA A 30 2.85 5.25 11.60
CA ALA A 30 1.98 4.22 12.16
C ALA A 30 0.47 4.37 11.87
N GLU A 31 -0.06 5.56 11.57
CA GLU A 31 -1.50 5.79 11.70
C GLU A 31 -2.36 5.30 10.53
N ASN A 32 -1.84 5.18 9.32
CA ASN A 32 -2.63 4.79 8.13
C ASN A 32 -2.04 3.67 7.28
N GLY A 33 -1.21 2.82 7.86
CA GLY A 33 -0.54 1.74 7.15
C GLY A 33 -0.99 0.34 7.56
N VAL A 34 -0.33 -0.67 6.99
CA VAL A 34 -0.54 -2.11 7.29
C VAL A 34 -0.37 -2.42 8.80
N MET A 35 0.34 -1.58 9.55
CA MET A 35 0.56 -1.79 11.00
C MET A 35 -0.65 -1.47 11.87
N THR A 36 -1.68 -0.81 11.34
CA THR A 36 -2.94 -0.47 12.03
C THR A 36 -4.15 -1.02 11.28
N PRO A 37 -4.32 -2.35 11.23
CA PRO A 37 -5.38 -3.00 10.48
C PRO A 37 -6.77 -2.61 11.01
N LEU A 38 -7.73 -2.50 10.11
CA LEU A 38 -9.14 -2.26 10.41
C LEU A 38 -10.01 -3.51 10.16
N GLY A 39 -9.52 -4.48 9.41
CA GLY A 39 -10.26 -5.70 9.10
C GLY A 39 -9.44 -6.96 9.40
N PRO A 40 -10.09 -8.14 9.43
CA PRO A 40 -9.41 -9.40 9.76
C PRO A 40 -8.33 -9.78 8.73
N VAL A 41 -8.55 -9.51 7.45
CA VAL A 41 -7.56 -9.80 6.39
C VAL A 41 -6.28 -8.98 6.61
N ALA A 42 -6.39 -7.67 6.80
CA ALA A 42 -5.22 -6.83 7.09
C ALA A 42 -4.56 -7.18 8.44
N ALA A 43 -5.31 -7.68 9.41
CA ALA A 43 -4.75 -8.17 10.67
C ALA A 43 -3.90 -9.42 10.46
N GLY A 44 -4.33 -10.35 9.62
CA GLY A 44 -3.55 -11.52 9.20
C GLY A 44 -2.28 -11.13 8.45
N GLU A 45 -2.37 -10.22 7.49
CA GLU A 45 -1.21 -9.69 6.76
C GLU A 45 -0.18 -9.03 7.69
N ARG A 46 -0.64 -8.22 8.65
CA ARG A 46 0.23 -7.65 9.69
C ARG A 46 0.93 -8.73 10.51
N ALA A 47 0.19 -9.74 10.96
CA ALA A 47 0.75 -10.84 11.74
C ALA A 47 1.82 -11.61 10.93
N HIS A 48 1.53 -11.86 9.65
CA HIS A 48 2.49 -12.48 8.73
C HIS A 48 3.74 -11.62 8.53
N LEU A 49 3.57 -10.32 8.31
CA LEU A 49 4.69 -9.36 8.16
C LEU A 49 5.60 -9.37 9.40
N ILE A 50 5.02 -9.29 10.59
CA ILE A 50 5.78 -9.34 11.86
C ILE A 50 6.52 -10.68 11.99
N SER A 51 5.85 -11.79 11.71
CA SER A 51 6.43 -13.13 11.74
C SER A 51 7.61 -13.25 10.77
N PHE A 52 7.44 -12.76 9.55
CA PHE A 52 8.50 -12.71 8.54
C PHE A 52 9.75 -11.96 9.05
N PHE A 53 9.57 -10.76 9.58
CA PHE A 53 10.67 -9.98 10.14
C PHE A 53 11.37 -10.71 11.30
N LEU A 54 10.63 -11.33 12.21
CA LEU A 54 11.20 -12.09 13.32
C LEU A 54 12.05 -13.27 12.84
N TRP A 55 11.61 -14.01 11.83
CA TRP A 55 12.36 -15.12 11.25
C TRP A 55 13.57 -14.67 10.42
N MET A 56 13.60 -13.43 9.96
CA MET A 56 14.78 -12.84 9.29
C MET A 56 15.86 -12.37 10.27
N LEU A 57 15.54 -12.10 11.55
CA LEU A 57 16.49 -11.62 12.54
C LEU A 57 17.69 -12.54 12.79
N PRO A 58 17.56 -13.88 12.83
CA PRO A 58 18.70 -14.78 13.02
C PRO A 58 19.81 -14.62 11.97
N ILE A 59 19.45 -14.17 10.75
CA ILE A 59 20.43 -13.87 9.70
C ILE A 59 20.89 -12.41 9.78
N THR A 60 19.93 -11.50 9.90
CA THR A 60 20.20 -10.06 9.78
C THR A 60 21.02 -9.52 10.96
N LEU A 61 20.68 -9.92 12.19
CA LEU A 61 21.40 -9.43 13.38
C LEU A 61 22.88 -9.84 13.44
N PRO A 62 23.29 -11.10 13.16
CA PRO A 62 24.69 -11.45 13.10
C PRO A 62 25.48 -10.64 12.06
N ILE A 63 24.88 -10.30 10.94
CA ILE A 63 25.50 -9.48 9.90
C ILE A 63 25.66 -8.03 10.40
N LEU A 64 24.59 -7.43 10.92
CA LEU A 64 24.60 -6.04 11.40
C LEU A 64 25.55 -5.83 12.58
N ILE A 65 25.65 -6.81 13.49
CA ILE A 65 26.50 -6.72 14.66
C ILE A 65 27.91 -7.24 14.35
N GLY A 66 28.01 -8.36 13.62
CA GLY A 66 29.25 -9.05 13.33
C GLY A 66 30.17 -8.24 12.41
N THR A 67 29.62 -7.60 11.37
CA THR A 67 30.42 -6.81 10.43
C THR A 67 31.17 -5.66 11.10
N PRO A 68 30.53 -4.74 11.85
CA PRO A 68 31.30 -3.70 12.56
C PRO A 68 32.19 -4.26 13.65
N TRP A 69 31.78 -5.34 14.32
CA TRP A 69 32.64 -6.01 15.32
C TRP A 69 33.91 -6.57 14.70
N ILE A 70 33.83 -7.28 13.56
CA ILE A 70 34.99 -7.79 12.83
C ILE A 70 35.87 -6.63 12.36
N ALA A 71 35.26 -5.59 11.76
CA ALA A 71 35.99 -4.41 11.29
C ALA A 71 36.76 -3.71 12.43
N MET A 72 36.18 -3.60 13.62
CA MET A 72 36.87 -3.04 14.80
C MET A 72 37.95 -3.97 15.34
N ARG A 73 37.71 -5.28 15.33
CA ARG A 73 38.67 -6.28 15.85
C ARG A 73 39.93 -6.38 15.00
N TYR A 74 39.80 -6.31 13.69
CA TYR A 74 40.89 -6.46 12.71
C TYR A 74 41.39 -5.14 12.14
N ARG A 75 40.99 -3.99 12.69
CA ARG A 75 41.48 -2.69 12.25
C ARG A 75 42.99 -2.58 12.36
N ARG A 76 43.62 -1.90 11.38
CA ARG A 76 45.10 -1.76 11.27
C ARG A 76 45.78 -1.13 12.50
N ARG A 77 45.12 -0.16 13.18
CA ARG A 77 45.65 0.50 14.35
C ARG A 77 44.84 0.12 15.59
N GLY A 78 45.45 -0.61 16.53
CA GLY A 78 44.82 -0.99 17.80
C GLY A 78 43.78 -2.12 17.67
N GLY A 79 43.77 -2.89 16.60
CA GLY A 79 42.98 -4.10 16.47
C GLY A 79 43.55 -5.22 17.34
N LYS A 80 42.67 -6.08 17.89
CA LYS A 80 43.01 -7.24 18.73
C LYS A 80 42.95 -8.58 17.98
N GLY A 81 42.71 -8.55 16.69
CA GLY A 81 42.63 -9.75 15.85
C GLY A 81 44.02 -10.31 15.57
N LYS A 82 44.14 -11.66 15.58
CA LYS A 82 45.37 -12.34 15.14
C LYS A 82 45.48 -12.18 13.62
N TYR A 83 46.68 -11.77 13.18
CA TYR A 83 46.97 -11.70 11.75
C TYR A 83 47.20 -13.11 11.21
N ASP A 84 46.39 -13.56 10.26
CA ASP A 84 46.53 -14.84 9.58
C ASP A 84 46.34 -14.65 8.08
N PRO A 85 47.43 -14.43 7.33
CA PRO A 85 47.34 -14.13 5.91
C PRO A 85 46.95 -15.34 5.06
N ASN A 86 47.05 -16.55 5.59
CA ASN A 86 46.72 -17.79 4.85
C ASN A 86 45.33 -18.31 5.18
N TRP A 87 44.57 -17.61 6.02
CA TRP A 87 43.18 -17.97 6.29
C TRP A 87 42.29 -17.67 5.07
N ALA A 88 41.88 -18.67 4.36
CA ALA A 88 41.08 -18.56 3.16
C ALA A 88 39.72 -19.28 3.27
N HIS A 89 39.54 -20.20 4.20
CA HIS A 89 38.41 -21.10 4.24
C HIS A 89 38.12 -21.61 5.65
N SER A 90 36.85 -21.77 5.98
CA SER A 90 36.39 -22.39 7.21
C SER A 90 35.09 -23.13 6.99
N VAL A 91 35.15 -24.48 6.93
CA VAL A 91 33.97 -25.34 6.74
C VAL A 91 32.90 -25.10 7.80
N GLY A 92 33.31 -24.89 9.08
CA GLY A 92 32.35 -24.61 10.14
C GLY A 92 31.57 -23.30 9.94
N ALA A 93 32.27 -22.24 9.52
CA ALA A 93 31.62 -20.96 9.20
C ALA A 93 30.66 -21.10 7.99
N GLU A 94 31.08 -21.82 6.98
CA GLU A 94 30.27 -22.06 5.79
C GLU A 94 28.99 -22.87 6.09
N VAL A 95 29.10 -23.93 6.86
CA VAL A 95 27.94 -24.74 7.28
C VAL A 95 26.94 -23.87 8.07
N VAL A 96 27.42 -23.00 8.97
CA VAL A 96 26.53 -22.10 9.72
C VAL A 96 25.88 -21.08 8.81
N ILE A 97 26.62 -20.46 7.89
CA ILE A 97 26.10 -19.42 6.99
C ILE A 97 25.10 -20.02 6.00
N TRP A 98 25.50 -21.06 5.28
CA TRP A 98 24.63 -21.68 4.28
C TRP A 98 23.47 -22.47 4.90
N GLY A 99 23.74 -23.22 5.97
CA GLY A 99 22.73 -23.99 6.70
C GLY A 99 21.69 -23.08 7.36
N GLY A 100 22.14 -21.98 8.00
CA GLY A 100 21.26 -20.99 8.61
C GLY A 100 20.37 -20.29 7.57
N ALA A 101 20.96 -19.85 6.46
CA ALA A 101 20.20 -19.22 5.37
C ALA A 101 19.18 -20.17 4.76
N THR A 102 19.58 -21.41 4.46
CA THR A 102 18.68 -22.43 3.89
C THR A 102 17.54 -22.76 4.86
N LEU A 103 17.82 -22.95 6.13
CA LEU A 103 16.80 -23.24 7.14
C LEU A 103 15.79 -22.09 7.26
N THR A 104 16.26 -20.84 7.32
CA THR A 104 15.38 -19.67 7.37
C THR A 104 14.53 -19.58 6.12
N PHE A 105 15.09 -19.82 4.94
CA PHE A 105 14.35 -19.83 3.68
C PHE A 105 13.23 -20.88 3.70
N LEU A 106 13.50 -22.10 4.17
CA LEU A 106 12.49 -23.16 4.27
C LEU A 106 11.36 -22.80 5.25
N ILE A 107 11.73 -22.23 6.43
CA ILE A 107 10.74 -21.82 7.43
C ILE A 107 9.86 -20.70 6.88
N VAL A 108 10.46 -19.65 6.33
CA VAL A 108 9.73 -18.50 5.77
C VAL A 108 8.87 -18.94 4.59
N GLY A 109 9.39 -19.79 3.71
CA GLY A 109 8.63 -20.36 2.60
C GLY A 109 7.40 -21.15 3.06
N TRP A 110 7.55 -21.98 4.10
CA TRP A 110 6.45 -22.72 4.69
C TRP A 110 5.38 -21.80 5.31
N LEU A 111 5.80 -20.78 6.07
CA LEU A 111 4.89 -19.81 6.67
C LEU A 111 4.14 -19.00 5.61
N THR A 112 4.84 -18.55 4.56
CA THR A 112 4.23 -17.83 3.44
C THR A 112 3.23 -18.69 2.69
N TRP A 113 3.57 -19.96 2.44
CA TRP A 113 2.65 -20.91 1.80
C TRP A 113 1.36 -21.07 2.59
N GLY A 114 1.46 -21.23 3.93
CA GLY A 114 0.30 -21.35 4.82
C GLY A 114 -0.57 -20.08 4.81
N HIS A 115 0.06 -18.90 4.81
CA HIS A 115 -0.63 -17.62 4.75
C HIS A 115 -1.40 -17.44 3.43
N VAL A 116 -0.75 -17.68 2.29
CA VAL A 116 -1.39 -17.55 0.96
C VAL A 116 -2.58 -18.51 0.80
N GLN A 117 -2.49 -19.72 1.37
CA GLN A 117 -3.61 -20.68 1.33
C GLN A 117 -4.78 -20.26 2.23
N GLY A 118 -4.49 -19.57 3.34
CA GLY A 118 -5.50 -19.09 4.31
C GLY A 118 -6.20 -17.82 3.86
N GLU A 119 -5.48 -16.90 3.25
CA GLU A 119 -5.93 -15.54 2.90
C GLU A 119 -5.99 -15.32 1.37
N ASP A 120 -6.49 -16.30 0.65
CA ASP A 120 -6.72 -16.21 -0.79
C ASP A 120 -7.78 -15.11 -1.08
N PRO A 121 -7.42 -14.02 -1.79
CA PRO A 121 -8.33 -12.90 -2.06
C PRO A 121 -9.55 -13.30 -2.89
N TYR A 122 -9.52 -14.44 -3.58
CA TYR A 122 -10.64 -14.96 -4.36
C TYR A 122 -11.65 -15.76 -3.51
N LYS A 123 -11.33 -16.09 -2.27
CA LYS A 123 -12.25 -16.81 -1.38
C LYS A 123 -13.16 -15.83 -0.65
N PRO A 124 -14.48 -16.06 -0.66
CA PRO A 124 -15.41 -15.26 0.13
C PRO A 124 -15.05 -15.30 1.61
N THR A 125 -15.01 -14.14 2.26
CA THR A 125 -14.75 -14.01 3.71
C THR A 125 -16.00 -14.23 4.58
N GLY A 126 -17.19 -14.34 3.96
CA GLY A 126 -18.45 -14.56 4.65
C GLY A 126 -19.56 -15.07 3.73
N LYS A 127 -20.75 -15.27 4.30
CA LYS A 127 -21.95 -15.61 3.55
C LYS A 127 -22.61 -14.34 3.04
N ASP A 128 -23.17 -14.39 1.81
CA ASP A 128 -23.88 -13.27 1.18
C ASP A 128 -23.11 -11.94 1.18
N PRO A 129 -21.93 -11.87 0.56
CA PRO A 129 -21.12 -10.66 0.57
C PRO A 129 -21.83 -9.54 -0.19
N MET A 130 -21.60 -8.30 0.24
CA MET A 130 -21.99 -7.13 -0.51
C MET A 130 -21.11 -7.01 -1.76
N HIS A 131 -21.74 -6.97 -2.95
CA HIS A 131 -21.01 -6.82 -4.20
C HIS A 131 -20.77 -5.35 -4.53
N VAL A 132 -19.53 -4.99 -4.82
CA VAL A 132 -19.14 -3.68 -5.34
C VAL A 132 -18.32 -3.89 -6.60
N LYS A 133 -18.75 -3.29 -7.70
CA LYS A 133 -18.01 -3.34 -8.97
C LYS A 133 -17.09 -2.14 -9.08
N VAL A 134 -15.84 -2.37 -9.41
CA VAL A 134 -14.78 -1.36 -9.42
C VAL A 134 -14.19 -1.23 -10.81
N ILE A 135 -14.04 0.00 -11.28
CA ILE A 135 -13.36 0.32 -12.53
C ILE A 135 -12.22 1.29 -12.20
N GLY A 136 -10.96 0.84 -12.36
CA GLY A 136 -9.80 1.71 -12.32
C GLY A 136 -9.56 2.37 -13.67
N SER A 137 -9.28 3.67 -13.68
CA SER A 137 -8.88 4.41 -14.87
C SER A 137 -7.65 5.25 -14.56
N GLU A 138 -7.12 5.98 -15.55
CA GLU A 138 -6.03 6.91 -15.32
C GLU A 138 -6.44 7.92 -14.23
N TRP A 139 -5.81 7.72 -13.06
CA TRP A 139 -5.82 8.54 -11.85
C TRP A 139 -7.16 8.74 -11.15
N LYS A 140 -8.13 7.81 -11.35
CA LYS A 140 -9.44 7.82 -10.69
C LYS A 140 -10.04 6.42 -10.57
N TRP A 141 -10.94 6.26 -9.61
CA TRP A 141 -11.64 5.01 -9.33
C TRP A 141 -13.14 5.21 -9.34
N MET A 142 -13.86 4.34 -10.03
CA MET A 142 -15.31 4.29 -10.01
C MET A 142 -15.77 3.07 -9.23
N PHE A 143 -16.64 3.30 -8.25
CA PHE A 143 -17.28 2.28 -7.43
C PHE A 143 -18.75 2.19 -7.77
N ILE A 144 -19.22 1.05 -8.25
CA ILE A 144 -20.60 0.83 -8.65
C ILE A 144 -21.26 -0.11 -7.65
N TYR A 145 -22.26 0.40 -6.95
CA TYR A 145 -23.13 -0.38 -6.08
C TYR A 145 -24.33 -0.81 -6.90
N PRO A 146 -24.49 -2.10 -7.26
CA PRO A 146 -25.47 -2.55 -8.25
C PRO A 146 -26.89 -2.08 -7.94
N GLY A 147 -27.50 -1.39 -8.92
CA GLY A 147 -28.85 -0.86 -8.81
C GLY A 147 -29.06 0.29 -7.83
N LYS A 148 -27.99 0.84 -7.24
CA LYS A 148 -28.09 1.88 -6.19
C LYS A 148 -27.40 3.19 -6.57
N VAL A 149 -26.08 3.18 -6.71
CA VAL A 149 -25.28 4.39 -6.94
C VAL A 149 -23.94 4.04 -7.59
N ALA A 150 -23.38 4.99 -8.34
CA ALA A 150 -21.97 4.99 -8.74
C ALA A 150 -21.25 6.14 -8.03
N ALA A 151 -20.08 5.89 -7.46
CA ALA A 151 -19.26 6.87 -6.77
C ALA A 151 -17.89 6.98 -7.43
N VAL A 152 -17.32 8.17 -7.46
CA VAL A 152 -15.94 8.37 -7.95
C VAL A 152 -15.06 8.81 -6.79
N ASN A 153 -13.92 8.13 -6.65
CA ASN A 153 -12.91 8.36 -5.61
C ASN A 153 -13.44 8.34 -4.16
N ARG A 154 -14.63 7.79 -3.94
CA ARG A 154 -15.20 7.58 -2.61
C ARG A 154 -15.81 6.18 -2.50
N LEU A 155 -15.30 5.39 -1.57
CA LEU A 155 -15.80 4.05 -1.25
C LEU A 155 -16.42 4.07 0.15
N VAL A 156 -17.73 3.83 0.24
CA VAL A 156 -18.45 3.77 1.51
C VAL A 156 -18.91 2.34 1.74
N LEU A 157 -18.57 1.78 2.89
CA LEU A 157 -18.86 0.39 3.25
C LEU A 157 -19.54 0.32 4.60
N PRO A 158 -20.54 -0.55 4.80
CA PRO A 158 -21.09 -0.79 6.12
C PRO A 158 -20.08 -1.57 7.00
N GLU A 159 -20.10 -1.31 8.30
CA GLU A 159 -19.27 -2.03 9.27
C GLU A 159 -19.64 -3.53 9.35
N ASN A 160 -18.67 -4.35 9.79
CA ASN A 160 -18.82 -5.79 10.03
C ASN A 160 -19.50 -6.55 8.87
N THR A 161 -19.18 -6.15 7.63
CA THR A 161 -19.84 -6.68 6.43
C THR A 161 -18.80 -7.35 5.52
N PRO A 162 -19.05 -8.60 5.08
CA PRO A 162 -18.29 -9.22 4.01
C PRO A 162 -18.53 -8.48 2.69
N VAL A 163 -17.48 -8.14 1.97
CA VAL A 163 -17.54 -7.41 0.70
C VAL A 163 -16.76 -8.17 -0.37
N GLU A 164 -17.39 -8.36 -1.51
CA GLU A 164 -16.74 -8.86 -2.72
C GLU A 164 -16.60 -7.71 -3.73
N PHE A 165 -15.38 -7.39 -4.09
CA PHE A 165 -15.06 -6.47 -5.17
C PHE A 165 -14.84 -7.23 -6.47
N ASP A 166 -15.58 -6.86 -7.51
CA ASP A 166 -15.29 -7.24 -8.89
C ASP A 166 -14.53 -6.11 -9.57
N LEU A 167 -13.27 -6.34 -9.95
CA LEU A 167 -12.39 -5.29 -10.46
C LEU A 167 -12.06 -5.47 -11.93
N THR A 168 -12.02 -4.35 -12.64
CA THR A 168 -11.46 -4.23 -13.99
C THR A 168 -10.81 -2.85 -14.13
N ALA A 169 -10.10 -2.62 -15.22
CA ALA A 169 -9.50 -1.32 -15.50
C ALA A 169 -9.73 -0.90 -16.95
N THR A 170 -9.53 0.38 -17.21
CA THR A 170 -9.47 0.97 -18.55
C THR A 170 -8.09 1.59 -18.73
N GLY A 171 -7.57 1.59 -19.94
CA GLY A 171 -6.25 2.14 -20.23
C GLY A 171 -5.11 1.33 -19.61
N ALA A 172 -4.44 1.85 -18.60
CA ALA A 172 -3.30 1.19 -17.96
C ALA A 172 -3.72 0.21 -16.85
N MET A 173 -2.85 -0.77 -16.56
CA MET A 173 -2.99 -1.64 -15.39
C MET A 173 -2.97 -0.82 -14.11
N GLN A 174 -3.87 -1.13 -13.19
CA GLN A 174 -4.00 -0.52 -11.88
C GLN A 174 -3.76 -1.58 -10.79
N SER A 175 -3.33 -1.15 -9.61
CA SER A 175 -3.28 -2.01 -8.42
C SER A 175 -4.17 -1.42 -7.33
N PHE A 176 -5.29 -2.07 -7.09
CA PHE A 176 -6.25 -1.68 -6.06
C PHE A 176 -5.75 -2.11 -4.69
N TRP A 177 -5.54 -1.16 -3.80
CA TRP A 177 -5.03 -1.44 -2.47
C TRP A 177 -5.66 -0.54 -1.40
N ILE A 178 -6.15 -1.18 -0.33
CA ILE A 178 -6.65 -0.51 0.88
C ILE A 178 -5.84 -1.06 2.06
N PRO A 179 -4.67 -0.45 2.41
CA PRO A 179 -3.67 -1.05 3.32
C PRO A 179 -4.18 -1.49 4.68
N ARG A 180 -5.24 -0.86 5.18
CA ARG A 180 -5.81 -1.15 6.49
C ARG A 180 -6.92 -2.21 6.46
N LEU A 181 -7.44 -2.58 5.29
CA LEU A 181 -8.53 -3.55 5.15
C LEU A 181 -8.09 -4.84 4.49
N ALA A 182 -7.27 -4.77 3.45
CA ALA A 182 -6.79 -5.94 2.71
C ALA A 182 -5.50 -5.64 1.93
N GLY A 183 -4.89 -6.69 1.38
CA GLY A 183 -3.77 -6.60 0.44
C GLY A 183 -4.16 -5.97 -0.88
N GLN A 184 -3.24 -6.01 -1.82
CA GLN A 184 -3.46 -5.45 -3.15
C GLN A 184 -3.88 -6.52 -4.15
N ILE A 185 -4.68 -6.11 -5.15
CA ILE A 185 -5.03 -6.93 -6.32
C ILE A 185 -4.92 -6.09 -7.59
N TYR A 186 -4.47 -6.70 -8.68
CA TYR A 186 -4.40 -6.01 -9.96
C TYR A 186 -5.77 -5.94 -10.64
N ALA A 187 -6.12 -4.75 -11.12
CA ALA A 187 -7.21 -4.50 -12.04
C ALA A 187 -6.60 -4.21 -13.42
N MET A 188 -6.95 -5.04 -14.41
CA MET A 188 -6.35 -4.99 -15.74
C MET A 188 -7.42 -4.81 -16.81
N PRO A 189 -7.12 -4.05 -17.88
CA PRO A 189 -8.02 -3.94 -19.02
C PRO A 189 -8.30 -5.31 -19.65
N GLY A 190 -9.56 -5.58 -19.97
CA GLY A 190 -9.98 -6.85 -20.56
C GLY A 190 -9.99 -8.05 -19.62
N MET A 191 -9.74 -7.84 -18.32
CA MET A 191 -9.75 -8.89 -17.30
C MET A 191 -10.73 -8.56 -16.18
N LYS A 192 -11.19 -9.61 -15.50
CA LYS A 192 -12.03 -9.56 -14.30
C LYS A 192 -11.27 -10.19 -13.15
N THR A 193 -10.96 -9.43 -12.13
CA THR A 193 -10.33 -9.92 -10.90
C THR A 193 -11.26 -9.72 -9.72
N LYS A 194 -11.04 -10.45 -8.65
CA LYS A 194 -11.88 -10.39 -7.45
C LYS A 194 -11.05 -10.17 -6.21
N MET A 195 -11.60 -9.42 -5.27
CA MET A 195 -11.03 -9.29 -3.93
C MET A 195 -12.15 -9.38 -2.91
N ASN A 196 -11.95 -10.23 -1.92
CA ASN A 196 -12.87 -10.41 -0.80
C ASN A 196 -12.24 -9.89 0.48
N LEU A 197 -12.99 -9.13 1.25
CA LEU A 197 -12.59 -8.68 2.58
C LEU A 197 -13.80 -8.60 3.51
N THR A 198 -13.55 -8.44 4.79
CA THR A 198 -14.58 -8.05 5.78
C THR A 198 -14.18 -6.71 6.38
N THR A 199 -15.11 -5.78 6.44
CA THR A 199 -14.89 -4.46 7.01
C THR A 199 -14.66 -4.51 8.52
N SER A 200 -14.17 -3.40 9.11
CA SER A 200 -13.99 -3.29 10.55
C SER A 200 -15.29 -3.43 11.33
N GLU A 201 -15.19 -3.83 12.58
CA GLU A 201 -16.33 -3.92 13.51
C GLU A 201 -16.84 -2.53 13.94
N ASN A 202 -16.04 -1.50 13.76
CA ASN A 202 -16.36 -0.13 14.16
C ASN A 202 -16.22 0.82 12.98
N PRO A 203 -17.00 1.91 12.95
CA PRO A 203 -16.84 2.98 11.97
C PRO A 203 -15.40 3.52 11.96
N SER A 204 -14.88 3.74 10.78
CA SER A 204 -13.49 4.16 10.60
C SER A 204 -13.28 4.78 9.24
N GLN A 205 -12.28 5.64 9.15
CA GLN A 205 -11.87 6.25 7.88
C GLN A 205 -10.46 5.80 7.52
N THR A 206 -10.25 5.58 6.25
CA THR A 206 -8.94 5.28 5.68
C THR A 206 -8.93 5.70 4.21
N TYR A 207 -7.88 5.36 3.50
CA TYR A 207 -7.79 5.60 2.06
C TYR A 207 -7.32 4.34 1.35
N GLY A 208 -7.68 4.25 0.08
CA GLY A 208 -7.09 3.32 -0.86
C GLY A 208 -6.38 4.08 -1.97
N PHE A 209 -5.51 3.41 -2.67
CA PHE A 209 -4.76 4.01 -3.78
C PHE A 209 -4.30 2.96 -4.79
N ASN A 210 -3.86 3.47 -5.94
CA ASN A 210 -3.14 2.66 -6.92
C ASN A 210 -1.68 2.51 -6.50
N SER A 211 -1.18 1.29 -6.33
CA SER A 211 0.22 1.02 -6.01
C SER A 211 1.09 0.69 -7.24
N GLN A 212 0.48 0.66 -8.44
CA GLN A 212 1.16 0.44 -9.71
C GLN A 212 1.37 1.76 -10.43
N PHE A 213 2.64 2.11 -10.73
CA PHE A 213 2.94 3.33 -11.48
C PHE A 213 2.26 3.32 -12.86
N ASN A 214 1.48 4.35 -13.15
CA ASN A 214 0.67 4.47 -14.35
C ASN A 214 0.69 5.89 -14.96
N GLY A 215 1.76 6.63 -14.81
CA GLY A 215 1.96 7.94 -15.44
C GLY A 215 2.10 9.10 -14.47
N ALA A 216 2.00 10.33 -15.01
CA ALA A 216 2.37 11.54 -14.29
C ALA A 216 1.56 11.82 -13.03
N ALA A 217 0.24 11.59 -13.06
CA ALA A 217 -0.62 11.83 -11.91
C ALA A 217 -0.82 10.59 -10.99
N PHE A 218 0.09 9.61 -11.07
CA PHE A 218 0.08 8.45 -10.19
C PHE A 218 -0.07 8.80 -8.70
N PRO A 219 0.61 9.82 -8.13
CA PRO A 219 0.46 10.17 -6.72
C PRO A 219 -0.95 10.61 -6.32
N LEU A 220 -1.76 11.07 -7.28
CA LEU A 220 -3.13 11.55 -7.08
C LEU A 220 -4.17 10.44 -7.26
N ASN A 221 -3.77 9.24 -7.68
CA ASN A 221 -4.67 8.10 -7.89
C ASN A 221 -5.03 7.43 -6.55
N LYS A 222 -5.75 8.17 -5.72
CA LYS A 222 -6.21 7.80 -4.39
C LYS A 222 -7.73 7.93 -4.29
N PHE A 223 -8.32 7.26 -3.31
CA PHE A 223 -9.73 7.35 -2.99
C PHE A 223 -9.96 7.24 -1.50
N GLU A 224 -11.00 7.91 -1.03
CA GLU A 224 -11.44 7.84 0.36
C GLU A 224 -12.19 6.54 0.64
N VAL A 225 -12.00 5.98 1.82
CA VAL A 225 -12.68 4.76 2.27
C VAL A 225 -13.29 5.02 3.65
N ASP A 226 -14.62 5.08 3.68
CA ASP A 226 -15.41 5.28 4.87
C ASP A 226 -16.09 3.95 5.25
N VAL A 227 -15.71 3.38 6.39
CA VAL A 227 -16.48 2.30 7.02
C VAL A 227 -17.45 2.96 8.00
N VAL A 228 -18.73 2.76 7.79
CA VAL A 228 -19.81 3.48 8.50
C VAL A 228 -20.83 2.52 9.06
N SER A 229 -21.67 3.00 9.97
CA SER A 229 -22.82 2.21 10.45
C SER A 229 -23.82 1.90 9.32
N GLN A 230 -24.62 0.87 9.47
CA GLN A 230 -25.63 0.50 8.48
C GLN A 230 -26.61 1.64 8.16
N ASP A 231 -26.97 2.47 9.15
CA ASP A 231 -27.88 3.61 8.97
C ASP A 231 -27.21 4.71 8.14
N GLN A 232 -25.92 5.01 8.41
CA GLN A 232 -25.16 5.97 7.63
C GLN A 232 -24.93 5.48 6.19
N PHE A 233 -24.69 4.18 6.00
CA PHE A 233 -24.60 3.59 4.67
C PHE A 233 -25.92 3.73 3.89
N ASN A 234 -27.07 3.50 4.54
CA ASN A 234 -28.38 3.70 3.93
C ASN A 234 -28.62 5.18 3.60
N ALA A 235 -28.16 6.11 4.44
CA ALA A 235 -28.23 7.54 4.17
C ALA A 235 -27.36 7.93 2.96
N PHE A 236 -26.13 7.41 2.87
CA PHE A 236 -25.26 7.58 1.71
C PHE A 236 -25.92 7.15 0.41
N LEU A 237 -26.64 6.04 0.40
CA LEU A 237 -27.37 5.58 -0.80
C LEU A 237 -28.51 6.50 -1.21
N GLN A 238 -28.96 7.41 -0.34
CA GLN A 238 -30.02 8.39 -0.59
C GLN A 238 -29.47 9.80 -0.88
N GLU A 239 -28.16 10.02 -0.80
CA GLU A 239 -27.56 11.31 -1.13
C GLU A 239 -27.93 11.75 -2.57
N PRO A 240 -27.98 13.08 -2.84
CA PRO A 240 -28.23 13.60 -4.17
C PRO A 240 -27.23 13.06 -5.19
N LYS A 241 -27.71 12.70 -6.37
CA LYS A 241 -26.91 12.07 -7.44
C LYS A 241 -26.96 12.89 -8.70
N HIS A 242 -25.84 12.95 -9.40
CA HIS A 242 -25.75 13.49 -10.74
C HIS A 242 -26.15 12.42 -11.78
N PRO A 243 -26.64 12.82 -12.98
CA PRO A 243 -26.91 11.86 -14.05
C PRO A 243 -25.69 11.05 -14.46
N PHE A 244 -25.85 9.73 -14.63
CA PHE A 244 -24.74 8.84 -15.02
C PHE A 244 -24.09 9.23 -16.36
N ALA A 245 -24.84 9.78 -17.31
CA ALA A 245 -24.31 10.27 -18.59
C ALA A 245 -23.24 11.37 -18.42
N GLN A 246 -23.34 12.17 -17.33
CA GLN A 246 -22.32 13.16 -17.00
C GLN A 246 -21.03 12.49 -16.52
N LEU A 247 -21.15 11.46 -15.67
CA LEU A 247 -20.02 10.65 -15.23
C LEU A 247 -19.29 10.01 -16.41
N GLU A 248 -20.03 9.33 -17.30
CA GLU A 248 -19.42 8.65 -18.44
C GLU A 248 -18.62 9.60 -19.33
N LYS A 249 -19.17 10.80 -19.62
CA LYS A 249 -18.48 11.81 -20.42
C LYS A 249 -17.22 12.35 -19.77
N GLN A 250 -17.22 12.55 -18.45
CA GLN A 250 -16.07 13.09 -17.72
C GLN A 250 -15.02 11.98 -17.41
N PHE A 251 -15.48 10.77 -17.15
CA PHE A 251 -14.61 9.65 -16.81
C PHE A 251 -13.70 9.23 -17.98
N LYS A 252 -14.14 9.43 -19.21
CA LYS A 252 -13.36 9.17 -20.43
C LYS A 252 -12.13 10.07 -20.56
N LYS A 253 -12.14 11.25 -19.96
CA LYS A 253 -11.01 12.19 -20.09
C LYS A 253 -9.82 11.69 -19.27
N THR A 254 -8.64 11.72 -19.84
CA THR A 254 -7.38 11.46 -19.15
C THR A 254 -7.05 12.66 -18.26
N ALA A 255 -7.67 12.73 -17.10
CA ALA A 255 -7.50 13.80 -16.13
C ALA A 255 -7.78 13.28 -14.71
N THR A 256 -7.21 13.96 -13.72
CA THR A 256 -7.53 13.72 -12.32
C THR A 256 -8.98 14.10 -12.03
N TRP A 257 -9.57 13.44 -11.05
CA TRP A 257 -10.90 13.75 -10.58
C TRP A 257 -10.81 14.53 -9.26
N SER A 258 -11.37 15.71 -9.23
CA SER A 258 -11.38 16.55 -8.02
C SER A 258 -12.59 16.23 -7.14
N GLY A 259 -12.33 15.59 -6.01
CA GLY A 259 -13.33 15.33 -4.98
C GLY A 259 -14.19 14.09 -5.19
N PRO A 260 -14.86 13.64 -4.13
CA PRO A 260 -15.81 12.55 -4.17
C PRO A 260 -17.17 13.03 -4.73
N GLU A 261 -17.67 12.36 -5.76
CA GLU A 261 -18.98 12.65 -6.36
C GLU A 261 -19.83 11.40 -6.50
N LEU A 262 -21.16 11.58 -6.40
CA LEU A 262 -22.15 10.51 -6.53
C LEU A 262 -23.00 10.68 -7.78
N PHE A 263 -23.25 9.55 -8.43
CA PHE A 263 -24.00 9.48 -9.66
C PHE A 263 -25.09 8.42 -9.59
N GLU A 264 -26.09 8.56 -10.45
CA GLU A 264 -27.06 7.51 -10.69
C GLU A 264 -26.39 6.21 -11.08
N PRO A 265 -26.98 5.05 -10.77
CA PRO A 265 -26.39 3.77 -11.17
C PRO A 265 -26.36 3.65 -12.70
N PRO A 266 -25.31 3.04 -13.26
CA PRO A 266 -25.28 2.72 -14.68
C PRO A 266 -26.32 1.66 -15.05
N GLU A 267 -26.55 1.50 -16.36
CA GLU A 267 -27.36 0.41 -16.89
C GLU A 267 -26.84 -0.96 -16.41
N THR A 268 -27.78 -1.90 -16.25
CA THR A 268 -27.43 -3.29 -15.93
C THR A 268 -26.47 -3.86 -16.98
N GLY A 269 -25.36 -4.45 -16.52
CA GLY A 269 -24.33 -4.99 -17.41
C GLY A 269 -23.30 -3.98 -17.90
N PHE A 270 -23.38 -2.70 -17.54
CA PHE A 270 -22.39 -1.68 -17.91
C PHE A 270 -20.95 -2.11 -17.55
N TRP A 271 -20.72 -2.53 -16.32
CA TRP A 271 -19.39 -2.98 -15.87
C TRP A 271 -18.86 -4.15 -16.73
N ASP A 272 -19.73 -5.11 -17.09
CA ASP A 272 -19.37 -6.23 -17.96
C ASP A 272 -19.01 -5.77 -19.38
N LYS A 273 -19.71 -4.76 -19.90
CA LYS A 273 -19.37 -4.14 -21.19
C LYS A 273 -18.00 -3.48 -21.14
N VAL A 274 -17.67 -2.75 -20.07
CA VAL A 274 -16.36 -2.13 -19.86
C VAL A 274 -15.27 -3.19 -19.73
N ALA A 275 -15.50 -4.25 -18.97
CA ALA A 275 -14.54 -5.33 -18.79
C ALA A 275 -14.24 -6.08 -20.10
N MET A 276 -15.21 -6.19 -21.02
CA MET A 276 -15.01 -6.79 -22.35
C MET A 276 -14.45 -5.80 -23.39
N ASN A 277 -14.72 -4.50 -23.21
CA ASN A 277 -14.25 -3.44 -24.10
C ASN A 277 -13.71 -2.27 -23.26
N PRO A 278 -12.48 -2.35 -22.76
CA PRO A 278 -11.90 -1.34 -21.87
C PRO A 278 -11.77 0.04 -22.53
N ASP A 279 -11.67 0.12 -23.85
CA ASP A 279 -11.57 1.39 -24.59
C ASP A 279 -12.88 2.19 -24.57
N MET A 280 -13.97 1.60 -24.12
CA MET A 280 -15.26 2.27 -24.02
C MET A 280 -15.23 3.50 -23.10
N LEU A 281 -14.37 3.50 -22.09
CA LEU A 281 -14.21 4.58 -21.11
C LEU A 281 -12.86 5.30 -21.21
N THR A 282 -12.18 5.21 -22.36
CA THR A 282 -11.00 5.99 -22.68
C THR A 282 -11.26 6.86 -23.90
N ASP A 283 -10.62 7.98 -23.99
CA ASP A 283 -10.66 8.84 -25.18
C ASP A 283 -9.59 8.47 -26.22
N GLY A 284 -8.99 7.27 -26.06
CA GLY A 284 -7.93 6.76 -26.96
C GLY A 284 -6.61 7.50 -26.84
N GLY A 285 -6.49 8.41 -25.90
CA GLY A 285 -5.25 9.11 -25.58
C GLY A 285 -4.26 8.14 -24.91
N ALA A 286 -3.00 8.15 -25.35
CA ALA A 286 -1.94 7.52 -24.61
C ALA A 286 -1.84 8.20 -23.22
N ALA A 287 -1.53 7.43 -22.18
CA ALA A 287 -1.31 7.93 -20.82
C ALA A 287 -0.12 8.91 -20.68
N ILE A 288 0.39 9.41 -21.80
CA ILE A 288 1.48 10.38 -21.90
C ILE A 288 0.87 11.66 -22.45
N LEU A 289 0.55 12.57 -21.55
CA LEU A 289 0.21 13.94 -21.97
C LEU A 289 1.48 14.64 -22.48
N PRO A 290 1.39 15.43 -23.55
CA PRO A 290 2.50 16.30 -23.94
C PRO A 290 2.88 17.26 -22.81
N ASP A 291 4.16 17.55 -22.62
CA ASP A 291 4.67 18.41 -21.53
C ASP A 291 4.02 19.81 -21.46
N ASN A 292 3.40 20.26 -22.53
CA ASN A 292 2.72 21.56 -22.65
C ASN A 292 1.19 21.46 -22.69
N ALA A 293 0.62 20.29 -22.44
CA ALA A 293 -0.83 20.15 -22.40
C ALA A 293 -1.40 20.92 -21.20
N PRO A 294 -2.56 21.61 -21.38
CA PRO A 294 -3.22 22.29 -20.24
C PRO A 294 -3.50 21.35 -19.07
N GLU A 295 -3.83 20.10 -19.35
CA GLU A 295 -4.07 19.05 -18.39
C GLU A 295 -2.80 18.69 -17.60
N GLN A 296 -1.62 18.70 -18.24
CA GLN A 296 -0.34 18.48 -17.56
C GLN A 296 -0.09 19.54 -16.49
N LYS A 297 -0.36 20.79 -16.78
CA LYS A 297 -0.22 21.87 -15.80
C LYS A 297 -1.16 21.70 -14.60
N GLN A 298 -2.42 21.29 -14.84
CA GLN A 298 -3.37 21.00 -13.76
C GLN A 298 -2.88 19.86 -12.87
N ILE A 299 -2.31 18.82 -13.47
CA ILE A 299 -1.72 17.68 -12.75
C ILE A 299 -0.53 18.14 -11.92
N ASP A 300 0.38 18.92 -12.49
CA ASP A 300 1.58 19.41 -11.80
C ASP A 300 1.20 20.33 -10.63
N ASP A 301 0.19 21.19 -10.78
CA ASP A 301 -0.31 22.06 -9.73
C ASP A 301 -0.97 21.22 -8.62
N ALA A 302 -1.81 20.23 -8.96
CA ALA A 302 -2.44 19.34 -7.98
C ALA A 302 -1.42 18.48 -7.21
N ILE A 303 -0.38 17.96 -7.87
CA ILE A 303 0.72 17.23 -7.21
C ILE A 303 1.46 18.15 -6.25
N ARG A 304 1.70 19.40 -6.65
CA ARG A 304 2.38 20.37 -5.81
C ARG A 304 1.57 20.71 -4.57
N ASP A 305 0.27 20.91 -4.71
CA ASP A 305 -0.63 21.19 -3.60
C ASP A 305 -0.69 20.00 -2.62
N GLU A 306 -0.76 18.76 -3.12
CA GLU A 306 -0.75 17.56 -2.27
C GLU A 306 0.59 17.39 -1.52
N LEU A 307 1.73 17.66 -2.17
CA LEU A 307 3.04 17.64 -1.53
C LEU A 307 3.15 18.72 -0.43
N HIS A 308 2.57 19.90 -0.64
CA HIS A 308 2.52 20.96 0.39
C HIS A 308 1.61 20.55 1.55
N VAL A 309 0.44 19.98 1.30
CA VAL A 309 -0.47 19.47 2.33
C VAL A 309 0.18 18.35 3.15
N SER A 310 0.90 17.44 2.52
CA SER A 310 1.62 16.36 3.22
C SER A 310 2.76 16.87 4.12
N GLN A 311 3.29 18.06 3.86
CA GLN A 311 4.31 18.72 4.69
C GLN A 311 3.71 19.56 5.84
N ILE A 312 2.44 19.90 5.76
CA ILE A 312 1.76 20.78 6.72
C ILE A 312 0.98 20.01 7.80
N GLN A 313 0.75 18.70 7.62
CA GLN A 313 0.15 17.85 8.66
C GLN A 313 1.20 17.23 9.58
N PRO A 314 1.71 18.00 10.56
CA PRO A 314 1.91 17.43 11.88
C PRO A 314 1.27 18.34 12.91
N GLN A 315 0.61 17.78 13.89
CA GLN A 315 0.15 18.42 15.10
C GLN A 315 -1.25 19.05 15.06
N GLY A 316 -2.15 18.33 15.61
CA GLY A 316 -3.40 18.73 16.21
C GLY A 316 -4.23 17.47 16.43
N ASP A 317 -4.59 16.96 17.50
CA ASP A 317 -4.78 17.50 18.83
C ASP A 317 -4.70 16.35 19.83
N ALA A 318 -3.79 16.51 20.76
CA ALA A 318 -3.92 15.87 22.05
C ALA A 318 -4.87 16.75 22.87
N GLN A 319 -6.09 16.34 23.07
CA GLN A 319 -6.90 16.62 24.26
C GLN A 319 -7.70 15.40 24.63
#